data_71a01475ff04eee2852b1efc7cb5a5dd
#
_entry.id   71a01475ff04eee2852b1efc7cb5a5dd
#
_cell.length_a   1.000
_cell.length_b   1.000
_cell.length_c   1.000
_cell.angle_alpha   90.00
_cell.angle_beta   90.00
_cell.angle_gamma   90.00
#
_symmetry.space_group_name_H-M   'P 1'
#
loop_
_entity.id
_entity.type
_entity.pdbx_description
1 polymer ?
#
loop_
_entity_poly.entity_id
_entity_poly.type
_entity_poly.pdbx_seq_one_letter_code
_entity_poly.pdbx_strand_id
1 'polypeptide(L)'
;MVLEGDSDMDCVVAEIETSEHDVETPHGRIHCTMKGVPKGDRPVILTFHDIGLNHKTCFDSMFQHEDMQEIMQHFAVCHIDAPGQHEGANTFSTGYEYPSMDLLSESLPLVLKHFGLKSVIGMAVGAGAYILARFAVTPLPEMLIGHLFGKEEISNNHDLIATFRHHIMNDMNQCPSLLVVGDSSPAVDAVVECNTKLDPTRTTLLKMADCGGLPMVDQPAKLTEAFKYFIQGMGYMPAASMTRLVRSRTASGSSIHSMDGNRSRSHTNEGNRSRSHTNEKRGRSHTDSMEGTANSTAALKSTEVSC
;
A
#
# COMPACT_ATOMS: atom_id res chain seq x y z
N MET A 1 -43.58 -35.85 4.96
CA MET A 1 -42.64 -35.58 6.07
C MET A 1 -41.45 -34.83 5.46
N VAL A 2 -41.58 -33.52 5.46
CA VAL A 2 -40.63 -32.58 4.87
C VAL A 2 -39.73 -32.17 6.01
N LEU A 3 -38.43 -32.35 5.86
CA LEU A 3 -37.41 -31.77 6.74
C LEU A 3 -36.70 -30.70 5.95
N GLU A 4 -37.20 -29.48 6.09
CA GLU A 4 -36.49 -28.26 5.82
C GLU A 4 -35.47 -28.08 6.94
N GLY A 5 -34.23 -28.08 6.57
CA GLY A 5 -33.11 -27.70 7.42
C GLY A 5 -32.34 -26.55 6.73
N ASP A 6 -32.89 -25.35 6.79
CA ASP A 6 -32.17 -24.12 6.55
C ASP A 6 -31.17 -23.96 7.71
N SER A 7 -29.93 -24.28 7.44
CA SER A 7 -28.82 -23.82 8.28
C SER A 7 -28.39 -22.46 7.75
N ASP A 8 -28.99 -21.41 8.26
CA ASP A 8 -28.47 -20.08 8.23
C ASP A 8 -27.08 -20.12 8.86
N MET A 9 -26.08 -20.20 8.02
CA MET A 9 -24.69 -19.96 8.43
C MET A 9 -24.54 -18.44 8.56
N ASP A 10 -24.99 -17.92 9.72
CA ASP A 10 -24.67 -16.58 10.16
C ASP A 10 -23.14 -16.43 10.10
N CYS A 11 -22.67 -15.77 9.06
CA CYS A 11 -21.30 -15.30 8.98
C CYS A 11 -21.18 -14.20 10.03
N VAL A 12 -20.79 -14.57 11.25
CA VAL A 12 -20.45 -13.62 12.31
C VAL A 12 -19.25 -12.83 11.80
N VAL A 13 -19.51 -11.69 11.18
CA VAL A 13 -18.49 -10.69 10.90
C VAL A 13 -17.99 -10.25 12.27
N ALA A 14 -16.81 -10.70 12.65
CA ALA A 14 -16.19 -10.27 13.89
C ALA A 14 -16.12 -8.75 13.89
N GLU A 15 -16.79 -8.10 14.84
CA GLU A 15 -16.74 -6.65 14.98
C GLU A 15 -15.26 -6.23 15.13
N ILE A 16 -14.82 -5.33 14.26
CA ILE A 16 -13.47 -4.80 14.32
C ILE A 16 -13.41 -3.91 15.57
N GLU A 17 -12.55 -4.29 16.52
CA GLU A 17 -12.33 -3.50 17.73
C GLU A 17 -11.98 -2.05 17.35
N THR A 18 -12.73 -1.11 17.90
CA THR A 18 -12.54 0.33 17.65
C THR A 18 -12.26 1.01 18.98
N SER A 19 -11.18 1.80 19.05
CA SER A 19 -10.84 2.60 20.21
C SER A 19 -10.52 4.04 19.82
N GLU A 20 -10.98 4.99 20.62
CA GLU A 20 -10.76 6.42 20.42
C GLU A 20 -9.73 6.92 21.45
N HIS A 21 -8.80 7.73 21.00
CA HIS A 21 -7.70 8.26 21.79
C HIS A 21 -7.47 9.74 21.48
N ASP A 22 -7.24 10.50 22.51
CA ASP A 22 -6.80 11.89 22.40
C ASP A 22 -5.30 11.97 22.70
N VAL A 23 -4.52 12.37 21.72
CA VAL A 23 -3.07 12.52 21.85
C VAL A 23 -2.73 14.00 22.08
N GLU A 24 -2.22 14.31 23.26
CA GLU A 24 -1.77 15.66 23.56
C GLU A 24 -0.46 15.97 22.82
N THR A 25 -0.45 17.08 22.10
CA THR A 25 0.73 17.56 21.38
C THR A 25 1.00 19.03 21.73
N PRO A 26 2.22 19.55 21.50
CA PRO A 26 2.52 20.97 21.71
C PRO A 26 1.64 21.91 20.88
N HIS A 27 1.02 21.40 19.83
CA HIS A 27 0.24 22.16 18.85
C HIS A 27 -1.27 21.91 18.96
N GLY A 28 -1.72 21.27 20.04
CA GLY A 28 -3.10 20.94 20.29
C GLY A 28 -3.35 19.44 20.42
N ARG A 29 -4.57 19.12 20.80
CA ARG A 29 -5.02 17.74 20.98
C ARG A 29 -5.44 17.16 19.64
N ILE A 30 -4.84 16.02 19.27
CA ILE A 30 -5.17 15.27 18.05
C ILE A 30 -6.06 14.10 18.46
N HIS A 31 -7.22 14.01 17.86
CA HIS A 31 -8.12 12.88 18.04
C HIS A 31 -7.75 11.75 17.09
N CYS A 32 -7.65 10.52 17.60
CA CYS A 32 -7.26 9.35 16.83
C CYS A 32 -8.25 8.21 17.07
N THR A 33 -8.76 7.62 16.00
CA THR A 33 -9.61 6.43 16.05
C THR A 33 -8.82 5.23 15.51
N MET A 34 -8.52 4.27 16.38
CA MET A 34 -7.87 3.03 16.01
C MET A 34 -8.93 1.97 15.70
N LYS A 35 -8.91 1.41 14.47
CA LYS A 35 -9.74 0.28 14.07
C LYS A 35 -8.86 -0.96 13.89
N GLY A 36 -9.14 -2.01 14.66
CA GLY A 36 -8.35 -3.23 14.70
C GLY A 36 -7.07 -3.11 15.54
N VAL A 37 -6.37 -4.22 15.68
CA VAL A 37 -5.14 -4.31 16.49
C VAL A 37 -3.93 -4.43 15.56
N PRO A 38 -2.89 -3.60 15.74
CA PRO A 38 -1.63 -3.74 15.00
C PRO A 38 -1.05 -5.16 15.12
N LYS A 39 -0.72 -5.78 13.98
CA LYS A 39 -0.28 -7.19 13.93
C LYS A 39 1.21 -7.29 13.63
N GLY A 40 2.00 -7.61 14.65
CA GLY A 40 3.44 -7.86 14.48
C GLY A 40 4.18 -6.67 13.84
N ASP A 41 4.96 -6.94 12.79
CA ASP A 41 5.72 -5.91 12.07
C ASP A 41 4.98 -5.34 10.84
N ARG A 42 3.69 -5.65 10.70
CA ARG A 42 2.88 -5.08 9.59
C ARG A 42 2.64 -3.60 9.82
N PRO A 43 2.71 -2.79 8.75
CA PRO A 43 2.40 -1.38 8.86
C PRO A 43 0.93 -1.16 9.21
N VAL A 44 0.65 -0.07 9.91
CA VAL A 44 -0.72 0.42 10.16
C VAL A 44 -1.09 1.41 9.06
N ILE A 45 -2.31 1.36 8.56
CA ILE A 45 -2.81 2.37 7.64
C ILE A 45 -3.11 3.64 8.45
N LEU A 46 -2.36 4.70 8.17
CA LEU A 46 -2.51 6.00 8.83
C LEU A 46 -3.28 6.93 7.91
N THR A 47 -4.46 7.39 8.32
CA THR A 47 -5.26 8.28 7.47
C THR A 47 -5.29 9.70 7.99
N PHE A 48 -5.34 10.68 7.09
CA PHE A 48 -5.54 12.08 7.43
C PHE A 48 -6.52 12.74 6.42
N HIS A 49 -7.56 13.38 6.95
CA HIS A 49 -8.65 13.98 6.18
C HIS A 49 -8.29 15.34 5.56
N ASP A 50 -9.17 15.90 4.73
CA ASP A 50 -9.05 17.25 4.18
C ASP A 50 -9.60 18.32 5.14
N ILE A 51 -9.28 19.58 4.87
CA ILE A 51 -9.75 20.73 5.65
C ILE A 51 -11.28 20.76 5.72
N GLY A 52 -11.80 20.97 6.94
CA GLY A 52 -13.24 21.09 7.17
C GLY A 52 -14.01 19.77 7.12
N LEU A 53 -13.31 18.66 6.97
CA LEU A 53 -13.84 17.30 7.01
C LEU A 53 -13.29 16.57 8.25
N ASN A 54 -13.62 15.30 8.38
CA ASN A 54 -13.07 14.38 9.37
C ASN A 54 -12.86 12.99 8.75
N HIS A 55 -12.33 12.06 9.53
CA HIS A 55 -12.06 10.72 9.01
C HIS A 55 -13.33 10.02 8.53
N LYS A 56 -14.49 10.20 9.18
CA LYS A 56 -15.74 9.57 8.77
C LYS A 56 -16.23 10.09 7.42
N THR A 57 -16.28 11.42 7.27
CA THR A 57 -16.74 12.04 6.02
C THR A 57 -15.81 11.78 4.84
N CYS A 58 -14.48 11.64 5.10
CA CYS A 58 -13.52 11.35 4.05
C CYS A 58 -13.44 9.87 3.68
N PHE A 59 -13.47 8.97 4.67
CA PHE A 59 -13.00 7.60 4.45
C PHE A 59 -14.03 6.51 4.71
N ASP A 60 -15.13 6.78 5.45
CA ASP A 60 -16.07 5.71 5.82
C ASP A 60 -16.66 5.00 4.61
N SER A 61 -17.00 5.72 3.52
CA SER A 61 -17.52 5.09 2.30
C SER A 61 -16.57 4.04 1.74
N MET A 62 -15.26 4.29 1.75
CA MET A 62 -14.25 3.34 1.30
C MET A 62 -14.01 2.22 2.31
N PHE A 63 -13.87 2.56 3.61
CA PHE A 63 -13.57 1.57 4.64
C PHE A 63 -14.74 0.65 4.98
N GLN A 64 -15.98 1.04 4.67
CA GLN A 64 -17.17 0.20 4.80
C GLN A 64 -17.42 -0.67 3.56
N HIS A 65 -16.71 -0.41 2.44
CA HIS A 65 -16.86 -1.21 1.22
C HIS A 65 -16.38 -2.64 1.45
N GLU A 66 -17.09 -3.63 0.89
CA GLU A 66 -16.83 -5.06 1.10
C GLU A 66 -15.40 -5.48 0.73
N ASP A 67 -14.87 -4.97 -0.39
CA ASP A 67 -13.51 -5.26 -0.83
C ASP A 67 -12.45 -4.69 0.13
N MET A 68 -12.74 -3.57 0.81
CA MET A 68 -11.86 -3.01 1.81
C MET A 68 -11.83 -3.85 3.08
N GLN A 69 -12.91 -4.57 3.40
CA GLN A 69 -12.94 -5.48 4.53
C GLN A 69 -11.89 -6.61 4.40
N GLU A 70 -11.61 -7.07 3.17
CA GLU A 70 -10.52 -8.03 2.95
C GLU A 70 -9.16 -7.44 3.36
N ILE A 71 -8.91 -6.17 3.02
CA ILE A 71 -7.68 -5.47 3.40
C ILE A 71 -7.62 -5.29 4.92
N MET A 72 -8.73 -4.92 5.55
CA MET A 72 -8.84 -4.72 7.00
C MET A 72 -8.60 -5.98 7.83
N GLN A 73 -8.75 -7.17 7.26
CA GLN A 73 -8.35 -8.42 7.93
C GLN A 73 -6.82 -8.50 8.15
N HIS A 74 -6.06 -7.76 7.35
CA HIS A 74 -4.60 -7.79 7.36
C HIS A 74 -3.97 -6.60 8.07
N PHE A 75 -4.64 -5.45 8.12
CA PHE A 75 -4.11 -4.19 8.63
C PHE A 75 -5.02 -3.60 9.70
N ALA A 76 -4.43 -2.99 10.71
CA ALA A 76 -5.12 -2.02 11.55
C ALA A 76 -5.10 -0.64 10.87
N VAL A 77 -6.04 0.22 11.23
CA VAL A 77 -6.13 1.58 10.72
C VAL A 77 -6.16 2.56 11.86
N CYS A 78 -5.34 3.59 11.77
CA CYS A 78 -5.34 4.73 12.66
C CYS A 78 -5.83 5.96 11.89
N HIS A 79 -7.06 6.35 12.15
CA HIS A 79 -7.63 7.57 11.61
C HIS A 79 -7.23 8.76 12.47
N ILE A 80 -6.72 9.82 11.86
CA ILE A 80 -6.32 11.05 12.53
C ILE A 80 -7.30 12.15 12.16
N ASP A 81 -7.86 12.82 13.18
CA ASP A 81 -8.63 14.04 13.01
C ASP A 81 -7.86 15.23 13.57
N ALA A 82 -7.78 16.28 12.78
CA ALA A 82 -7.17 17.54 13.19
C ALA A 82 -7.92 18.14 14.40
N PRO A 83 -7.26 18.97 15.21
CA PRO A 83 -7.88 19.56 16.41
C PRO A 83 -9.24 20.14 16.13
N GLY A 84 -10.26 19.67 16.86
CA GLY A 84 -11.64 20.15 16.79
C GLY A 84 -12.42 19.78 15.51
N GLN A 85 -11.90 18.84 14.68
CA GLN A 85 -12.58 18.42 13.44
C GLN A 85 -13.22 17.02 13.54
N HIS A 86 -12.96 16.26 14.59
CA HIS A 86 -13.64 14.97 14.81
C HIS A 86 -15.15 15.18 15.06
N GLU A 87 -15.95 14.19 14.76
CA GLU A 87 -17.39 14.24 15.00
C GLU A 87 -17.70 14.47 16.49
N GLY A 88 -18.59 15.39 16.78
CA GLY A 88 -18.94 15.74 18.16
C GLY A 88 -17.91 16.60 18.90
N ALA A 89 -16.88 17.10 18.20
CA ALA A 89 -15.88 17.99 18.79
C ALA A 89 -16.53 19.26 19.37
N ASN A 90 -16.04 19.67 20.54
CA ASN A 90 -16.45 20.95 21.13
C ASN A 90 -15.91 22.13 20.32
N THR A 91 -16.71 23.18 20.23
CA THR A 91 -16.27 24.43 19.64
C THR A 91 -15.16 25.05 20.46
N PHE A 92 -14.08 25.47 19.82
CA PHE A 92 -13.01 26.19 20.49
C PHE A 92 -13.46 27.60 20.92
N SER A 93 -12.80 28.11 21.94
CA SER A 93 -13.02 29.50 22.41
C SER A 93 -12.68 30.51 21.32
N THR A 94 -13.35 31.68 21.36
CA THR A 94 -13.02 32.80 20.48
C THR A 94 -11.54 33.18 20.63
N GLY A 95 -10.82 33.26 19.50
CA GLY A 95 -9.38 33.55 19.48
C GLY A 95 -8.47 32.33 19.53
N TYR A 96 -9.01 31.09 19.46
CA TYR A 96 -8.19 29.92 19.27
C TYR A 96 -7.44 29.97 17.93
N GLU A 97 -6.13 29.81 17.97
CA GLU A 97 -5.29 29.72 16.77
C GLU A 97 -5.10 28.27 16.38
N TYR A 98 -5.60 27.89 15.19
CA TYR A 98 -5.40 26.57 14.66
C TYR A 98 -3.94 26.36 14.26
N PRO A 99 -3.36 25.19 14.53
CA PRO A 99 -2.01 24.88 14.08
C PRO A 99 -1.95 24.89 12.55
N SER A 100 -0.84 25.36 12.02
CA SER A 100 -0.56 25.22 10.57
C SER A 100 -0.40 23.75 10.17
N MET A 101 -0.51 23.47 8.87
CA MET A 101 -0.28 22.11 8.35
C MET A 101 1.12 21.59 8.67
N ASP A 102 2.12 22.47 8.73
CA ASP A 102 3.49 22.11 9.14
C ASP A 102 3.53 21.66 10.61
N LEU A 103 2.90 22.41 11.51
CA LEU A 103 2.81 22.06 12.94
C LEU A 103 2.01 20.76 13.17
N LEU A 104 0.99 20.52 12.34
CA LEU A 104 0.26 19.25 12.38
C LEU A 104 1.17 18.10 11.94
N SER A 105 1.99 18.28 10.90
CA SER A 105 2.94 17.26 10.48
C SER A 105 3.98 16.94 11.57
N GLU A 106 4.44 17.95 12.31
CA GLU A 106 5.37 17.82 13.43
C GLU A 106 4.75 17.11 14.65
N SER A 107 3.43 17.06 14.73
CA SER A 107 2.71 16.36 15.80
C SER A 107 2.59 14.85 15.57
N LEU A 108 2.68 14.37 14.32
CA LEU A 108 2.48 12.97 13.98
C LEU A 108 3.47 11.99 14.63
N PRO A 109 4.77 12.32 14.83
CA PRO A 109 5.66 11.46 15.60
C PRO A 109 5.14 11.11 16.99
N LEU A 110 4.42 12.03 17.65
CA LEU A 110 3.82 11.79 18.97
C LEU A 110 2.66 10.80 18.88
N VAL A 111 1.87 10.85 17.80
CA VAL A 111 0.81 9.88 17.52
C VAL A 111 1.41 8.49 17.29
N LEU A 112 2.44 8.37 16.46
CA LEU A 112 3.12 7.09 16.23
C LEU A 112 3.70 6.52 17.53
N LYS A 113 4.32 7.37 18.33
CA LYS A 113 4.88 7.00 19.64
C LYS A 113 3.80 6.54 20.62
N HIS A 114 2.65 7.23 20.66
CA HIS A 114 1.52 6.89 21.54
C HIS A 114 1.03 5.45 21.28
N PHE A 115 0.89 5.08 20.02
CA PHE A 115 0.45 3.75 19.62
C PHE A 115 1.59 2.73 19.41
N GLY A 116 2.85 3.11 19.59
CA GLY A 116 4.02 2.24 19.38
C GLY A 116 4.19 1.80 17.92
N LEU A 117 3.75 2.61 16.94
CA LEU A 117 3.81 2.29 15.52
C LEU A 117 5.22 2.48 14.97
N LYS A 118 5.77 1.42 14.38
CA LYS A 118 7.11 1.42 13.77
C LYS A 118 7.10 1.72 12.28
N SER A 119 6.02 1.34 11.60
CA SER A 119 5.84 1.57 10.17
C SER A 119 4.37 1.84 9.85
N VAL A 120 4.13 2.71 8.88
CA VAL A 120 2.78 3.12 8.47
C VAL A 120 2.66 3.19 6.95
N ILE A 121 1.45 2.96 6.46
CA ILE A 121 1.04 3.28 5.09
C ILE A 121 0.17 4.53 5.20
N GLY A 122 0.66 5.67 4.72
CA GLY A 122 -0.11 6.91 4.72
C GLY A 122 -1.20 6.90 3.65
N MET A 123 -2.43 7.26 4.02
CA MET A 123 -3.55 7.48 3.12
C MET A 123 -4.21 8.81 3.47
N ALA A 124 -4.22 9.76 2.57
CA ALA A 124 -4.75 11.08 2.88
C ALA A 124 -5.30 11.81 1.66
N VAL A 125 -6.07 12.85 1.91
CA VAL A 125 -6.72 13.66 0.88
C VAL A 125 -6.52 15.15 1.16
N GLY A 126 -6.36 15.94 0.10
CA GLY A 126 -6.24 17.39 0.18
C GLY A 126 -5.13 17.87 1.11
N ALA A 127 -5.48 18.67 2.11
CA ALA A 127 -4.54 19.15 3.12
C ALA A 127 -3.90 18.01 3.93
N GLY A 128 -4.65 16.93 4.21
CA GLY A 128 -4.12 15.75 4.86
C GLY A 128 -3.00 15.10 4.07
N ALA A 129 -3.10 15.06 2.73
CA ALA A 129 -2.04 14.56 1.87
C ALA A 129 -0.76 15.40 1.98
N TYR A 130 -0.87 16.73 2.03
CA TYR A 130 0.27 17.60 2.31
C TYR A 130 0.90 17.31 3.68
N ILE A 131 0.06 17.18 4.73
CA ILE A 131 0.53 16.92 6.10
C ILE A 131 1.29 15.60 6.17
N LEU A 132 0.76 14.50 5.59
CA LEU A 132 1.44 13.22 5.58
C LEU A 132 2.71 13.21 4.72
N ALA A 133 2.70 13.87 3.57
CA ALA A 133 3.89 14.01 2.73
C ALA A 133 4.99 14.80 3.47
N ARG A 134 4.61 15.91 4.10
CA ARG A 134 5.52 16.72 4.91
C ARG A 134 6.10 15.93 6.08
N PHE A 135 5.26 15.18 6.78
CA PHE A 135 5.66 14.31 7.88
C PHE A 135 6.71 13.29 7.43
N ALA A 136 6.51 12.62 6.29
CA ALA A 136 7.44 11.65 5.75
C ALA A 136 8.82 12.27 5.45
N VAL A 137 8.84 13.52 4.94
CA VAL A 137 10.10 14.15 4.48
C VAL A 137 10.87 14.83 5.61
N THR A 138 10.22 15.34 6.66
CA THR A 138 10.89 16.16 7.68
C THR A 138 10.83 15.57 9.08
N PRO A 139 9.66 15.44 9.75
CA PRO A 139 9.63 14.97 11.12
C PRO A 139 10.05 13.51 11.30
N LEU A 140 9.73 12.65 10.36
CA LEU A 140 10.04 11.22 10.46
C LEU A 140 11.55 10.94 10.45
N PRO A 141 12.37 11.54 9.56
CA PRO A 141 13.83 11.41 9.62
C PRO A 141 14.41 11.87 10.96
N GLU A 142 13.95 12.98 11.51
CA GLU A 142 14.45 13.50 12.80
C GLU A 142 14.05 12.56 13.95
N MET A 143 12.84 11.99 13.92
CA MET A 143 12.41 11.00 14.89
C MET A 143 13.30 9.75 14.84
N LEU A 144 13.64 9.26 13.64
CA LEU A 144 14.53 8.11 13.45
C LEU A 144 15.94 8.40 13.96
N ILE A 145 16.49 9.57 13.67
CA ILE A 145 17.80 10.00 14.18
C ILE A 145 17.78 10.03 15.71
N GLY A 146 16.76 10.61 16.32
CA GLY A 146 16.60 10.66 17.77
C GLY A 146 16.42 9.28 18.43
N HIS A 147 15.96 8.28 17.67
CA HIS A 147 15.86 6.89 18.12
C HIS A 147 17.18 6.12 17.99
N LEU A 148 17.95 6.38 16.92
CA LEU A 148 19.19 5.67 16.62
C LEU A 148 20.39 6.19 17.39
N PHE A 149 20.42 7.48 17.70
CA PHE A 149 21.57 8.15 18.32
C PHE A 149 21.22 8.75 19.68
N GLY A 150 22.15 8.63 20.62
CA GLY A 150 22.04 9.29 21.91
C GLY A 150 22.17 10.84 21.79
N LYS A 151 21.66 11.56 22.80
CA LYS A 151 21.72 13.04 22.81
C LYS A 151 23.14 13.59 22.68
N GLU A 152 24.12 12.90 23.27
CA GLU A 152 25.53 13.29 23.21
C GLU A 152 26.10 13.08 21.79
N GLU A 153 25.73 11.99 21.11
CA GLU A 153 26.17 11.74 19.75
C GLU A 153 25.57 12.74 18.76
N ILE A 154 24.29 13.06 18.94
CA ILE A 154 23.61 14.09 18.13
C ILE A 154 24.30 15.45 18.28
N SER A 155 24.75 15.78 19.50
CA SER A 155 25.40 17.06 19.79
C SER A 155 26.87 17.13 19.35
N ASN A 156 27.59 16.01 19.38
CA ASN A 156 29.05 16.00 19.21
C ASN A 156 29.51 15.53 17.82
N ASN A 157 28.66 14.79 17.10
CA ASN A 157 29.03 14.16 15.82
C ASN A 157 28.19 14.68 14.65
N HIS A 158 28.24 16.00 14.40
CA HIS A 158 27.42 16.66 13.38
C HIS A 158 27.55 16.05 11.98
N ASP A 159 28.77 15.67 11.57
CA ASP A 159 29.02 15.07 10.24
C ASP A 159 28.38 13.69 10.11
N LEU A 160 28.47 12.88 11.17
CA LEU A 160 27.82 11.56 11.21
C LEU A 160 26.30 11.71 11.11
N ILE A 161 25.73 12.60 11.93
CA ILE A 161 24.30 12.87 11.93
C ILE A 161 23.83 13.42 10.58
N ALA A 162 24.59 14.34 9.98
CA ALA A 162 24.28 14.88 8.65
C ALA A 162 24.31 13.79 7.57
N THR A 163 25.28 12.87 7.63
CA THR A 163 25.39 11.74 6.71
C THR A 163 24.20 10.80 6.85
N PHE A 164 23.84 10.42 8.09
CA PHE A 164 22.67 9.57 8.33
C PHE A 164 21.38 10.26 7.92
N ARG A 165 21.20 11.55 8.22
CA ARG A 165 20.05 12.33 7.76
C ARG A 165 19.94 12.28 6.23
N HIS A 166 21.04 12.46 5.52
CA HIS A 166 21.07 12.38 4.06
C HIS A 166 20.66 11.00 3.55
N HIS A 167 21.16 9.91 4.16
CA HIS A 167 20.76 8.55 3.81
C HIS A 167 19.27 8.30 4.07
N ILE A 168 18.76 8.65 5.26
CA ILE A 168 17.34 8.51 5.59
C ILE A 168 16.48 9.30 4.60
N MET A 169 16.85 10.54 4.28
CA MET A 169 16.13 11.37 3.31
C MET A 169 16.12 10.75 1.91
N ASN A 170 17.24 10.18 1.47
CA ASN A 170 17.31 9.49 0.18
C ASN A 170 16.43 8.23 0.18
N ASP A 171 16.46 7.44 1.25
CA ASP A 171 15.62 6.24 1.38
C ASP A 171 14.14 6.60 1.43
N MET A 172 13.78 7.70 2.09
CA MET A 172 12.41 8.19 2.16
C MET A 172 11.90 8.76 0.84
N ASN A 173 12.76 9.42 0.06
CA ASN A 173 12.44 9.83 -1.31
C ASN A 173 12.18 8.62 -2.24
N GLN A 174 12.56 7.42 -1.82
CA GLN A 174 12.28 6.16 -2.51
C GLN A 174 10.98 5.48 -2.05
N CYS A 175 10.21 6.06 -1.14
CA CYS A 175 8.93 5.48 -0.71
C CYS A 175 7.99 5.34 -1.90
N PRO A 176 7.42 4.14 -2.13
CA PRO A 176 6.39 3.97 -3.16
C PRO A 176 5.21 4.89 -2.89
N SER A 177 4.71 5.54 -3.93
CA SER A 177 3.61 6.49 -3.84
C SER A 177 2.54 6.19 -4.88
N LEU A 178 1.27 6.25 -4.47
CA LEU A 178 0.12 6.21 -5.36
C LEU A 178 -0.59 7.56 -5.28
N LEU A 179 -0.51 8.34 -6.36
CA LEU A 179 -1.26 9.57 -6.52
C LEU A 179 -2.58 9.27 -7.21
N VAL A 180 -3.69 9.69 -6.60
CA VAL A 180 -5.03 9.48 -7.15
C VAL A 180 -5.71 10.83 -7.34
N VAL A 181 -6.33 11.03 -8.48
CA VAL A 181 -7.12 12.24 -8.77
C VAL A 181 -8.31 11.89 -9.65
N GLY A 182 -9.48 12.45 -9.32
CA GLY A 182 -10.64 12.37 -10.21
C GLY A 182 -10.47 13.30 -11.41
N ASP A 183 -10.96 12.91 -12.57
CA ASP A 183 -10.84 13.69 -13.82
C ASP A 183 -11.64 15.01 -13.78
N SER A 184 -12.67 15.07 -12.95
CA SER A 184 -13.49 16.26 -12.70
C SER A 184 -13.03 17.08 -11.48
N SER A 185 -11.92 16.69 -10.85
CA SER A 185 -11.35 17.40 -9.70
C SER A 185 -10.72 18.73 -10.14
N PRO A 186 -10.89 19.82 -9.39
CA PRO A 186 -10.18 21.07 -9.67
C PRO A 186 -8.66 20.97 -9.48
N ALA A 187 -8.17 19.89 -8.85
CA ALA A 187 -6.76 19.67 -8.55
C ALA A 187 -6.04 18.79 -9.59
N VAL A 188 -6.69 18.41 -10.70
CA VAL A 188 -6.09 17.53 -11.73
C VAL A 188 -4.72 18.01 -12.19
N ASP A 189 -4.63 19.28 -12.62
CA ASP A 189 -3.38 19.82 -13.16
C ASP A 189 -2.27 19.87 -12.11
N ALA A 190 -2.61 20.23 -10.87
CA ALA A 190 -1.67 20.29 -9.76
C ALA A 190 -1.11 18.88 -9.41
N VAL A 191 -1.97 17.85 -9.42
CA VAL A 191 -1.55 16.47 -9.14
C VAL A 191 -0.69 15.93 -10.28
N VAL A 192 -1.04 16.21 -11.54
CA VAL A 192 -0.24 15.84 -12.71
C VAL A 192 1.13 16.53 -12.65
N GLU A 193 1.18 17.82 -12.34
CA GLU A 193 2.43 18.55 -12.16
C GLU A 193 3.28 17.97 -11.01
N CYS A 194 2.64 17.64 -9.89
CA CYS A 194 3.32 16.98 -8.78
C CYS A 194 3.96 15.66 -9.22
N ASN A 195 3.22 14.82 -9.96
CA ASN A 195 3.72 13.56 -10.48
C ASN A 195 4.97 13.73 -11.37
N THR A 196 5.06 14.80 -12.15
CA THR A 196 6.25 15.06 -13.00
C THR A 196 7.52 15.36 -12.21
N LYS A 197 7.37 15.75 -10.94
CA LYS A 197 8.49 16.09 -10.04
C LYS A 197 8.94 14.91 -9.18
N LEU A 198 8.19 13.81 -9.18
CA LEU A 198 8.46 12.61 -8.40
C LEU A 198 9.18 11.55 -9.24
N ASP A 199 9.82 10.60 -8.58
CA ASP A 199 10.47 9.47 -9.25
C ASP A 199 9.43 8.56 -9.92
N PRO A 200 9.43 8.46 -11.27
CA PRO A 200 8.46 7.66 -12.01
C PRO A 200 8.61 6.16 -11.77
N THR A 201 9.72 5.69 -11.21
CA THR A 201 9.92 4.27 -10.87
C THR A 201 9.25 3.91 -9.55
N ARG A 202 8.93 4.88 -8.73
CA ARG A 202 8.34 4.73 -7.40
C ARG A 202 6.94 5.31 -7.27
N THR A 203 6.55 6.16 -8.21
CA THR A 203 5.26 6.85 -8.17
C THR A 203 4.34 6.33 -9.27
N THR A 204 3.12 5.98 -8.89
CA THR A 204 2.04 5.62 -9.80
C THR A 204 1.00 6.73 -9.76
N LEU A 205 0.61 7.24 -10.92
CA LEU A 205 -0.51 8.18 -11.05
C LEU A 205 -1.74 7.44 -11.56
N LEU A 206 -2.83 7.54 -10.80
CA LEU A 206 -4.16 7.05 -11.19
C LEU A 206 -5.10 8.24 -11.39
N LYS A 207 -5.55 8.45 -12.63
CA LYS A 207 -6.61 9.37 -12.96
C LYS A 207 -7.92 8.59 -13.08
N MET A 208 -8.89 8.90 -12.22
CA MET A 208 -10.17 8.19 -12.15
C MET A 208 -11.21 8.94 -12.97
N ALA A 209 -11.82 8.25 -13.94
CA ALA A 209 -12.89 8.81 -14.77
C ALA A 209 -14.19 8.97 -13.97
N ASP A 210 -14.98 10.00 -14.33
CA ASP A 210 -16.25 10.33 -13.69
C ASP A 210 -16.15 10.50 -12.17
N CYS A 211 -15.07 11.10 -11.70
CA CYS A 211 -14.75 11.23 -10.29
C CYS A 211 -14.34 12.68 -9.96
N GLY A 212 -14.84 13.19 -8.86
CA GLY A 212 -14.54 14.54 -8.35
C GLY A 212 -13.31 14.59 -7.44
N GLY A 213 -13.37 15.49 -6.46
CA GLY A 213 -12.27 15.75 -5.53
C GLY A 213 -12.09 14.71 -4.41
N LEU A 214 -13.09 13.85 -4.19
CA LEU A 214 -13.08 12.83 -3.13
C LEU A 214 -13.28 11.41 -3.70
N PRO A 215 -12.26 10.84 -4.34
CA PRO A 215 -12.34 9.50 -4.96
C PRO A 215 -12.82 8.40 -4.01
N MET A 216 -12.49 8.50 -2.72
CA MET A 216 -12.90 7.54 -1.68
C MET A 216 -14.41 7.58 -1.38
N VAL A 217 -15.07 8.66 -1.73
CA VAL A 217 -16.53 8.83 -1.59
C VAL A 217 -17.24 8.54 -2.90
N ASP A 218 -16.71 9.07 -4.02
CA ASP A 218 -17.34 8.96 -5.33
C ASP A 218 -17.27 7.54 -5.90
N GLN A 219 -16.11 6.90 -5.82
CA GLN A 219 -15.85 5.58 -6.40
C GLN A 219 -15.03 4.69 -5.44
N PRO A 220 -15.58 4.35 -4.28
CA PRO A 220 -14.86 3.60 -3.24
C PRO A 220 -14.35 2.24 -3.72
N ALA A 221 -15.13 1.50 -4.51
CA ALA A 221 -14.75 0.21 -5.06
C ALA A 221 -13.49 0.27 -5.93
N LYS A 222 -13.45 1.19 -6.92
CA LYS A 222 -12.31 1.33 -7.81
C LYS A 222 -11.05 1.80 -7.07
N LEU A 223 -11.22 2.71 -6.11
CA LEU A 223 -10.11 3.18 -5.29
C LEU A 223 -9.58 2.06 -4.39
N THR A 224 -10.46 1.25 -3.80
CA THR A 224 -10.08 0.09 -2.98
C THR A 224 -9.29 -0.93 -3.80
N GLU A 225 -9.73 -1.21 -5.03
CA GLU A 225 -9.01 -2.10 -5.94
C GLU A 225 -7.61 -1.58 -6.27
N ALA A 226 -7.49 -0.30 -6.61
CA ALA A 226 -6.21 0.34 -6.88
C ALA A 226 -5.28 0.31 -5.65
N PHE A 227 -5.82 0.58 -4.47
CA PHE A 227 -5.10 0.50 -3.21
C PHE A 227 -4.65 -0.93 -2.91
N LYS A 228 -5.50 -1.93 -3.15
CA LYS A 228 -5.16 -3.35 -3.00
C LYS A 228 -3.97 -3.73 -3.87
N TYR A 229 -3.96 -3.36 -5.15
CA TYR A 229 -2.81 -3.61 -6.02
C TYR A 229 -1.55 -2.88 -5.56
N PHE A 230 -1.68 -1.65 -5.07
CA PHE A 230 -0.56 -0.89 -4.54
C PHE A 230 0.10 -1.59 -3.34
N ILE A 231 -0.67 -2.03 -2.35
CA ILE A 231 -0.14 -2.73 -1.17
C ILE A 231 0.37 -4.14 -1.50
N GLN A 232 -0.19 -4.81 -2.50
CA GLN A 232 0.33 -6.07 -3.05
C GLN A 232 1.68 -5.84 -3.74
N GLY A 233 1.82 -4.77 -4.51
CA GLY A 233 3.08 -4.38 -5.14
C GLY A 233 4.20 -4.12 -4.14
N MET A 234 3.87 -3.64 -2.95
CA MET A 234 4.80 -3.48 -1.82
C MET A 234 5.09 -4.79 -1.05
N GLY A 235 4.42 -5.90 -1.39
CA GLY A 235 4.62 -7.19 -0.74
C GLY A 235 3.87 -7.38 0.58
N TYR A 236 3.00 -6.47 0.98
CA TYR A 236 2.24 -6.57 2.24
C TYR A 236 1.03 -7.50 2.16
N MET A 237 0.57 -7.81 0.95
CA MET A 237 -0.50 -8.79 0.70
C MET A 237 -0.09 -9.75 -0.42
N PRO A 238 -0.48 -11.06 -0.33
CA PRO A 238 -0.23 -12.00 -1.42
C PRO A 238 -1.07 -11.66 -2.64
N ALA A 239 -0.50 -11.76 -3.83
CA ALA A 239 -1.28 -11.68 -5.07
C ALA A 239 -2.18 -12.92 -5.21
N ALA A 240 -3.40 -12.75 -5.72
CA ALA A 240 -4.37 -13.84 -5.88
C ALA A 240 -3.83 -15.03 -6.71
N SER A 241 -2.94 -14.77 -7.68
CA SER A 241 -2.25 -15.79 -8.47
C SER A 241 -1.33 -16.69 -7.64
N MET A 242 -0.65 -16.13 -6.62
CA MET A 242 0.20 -16.92 -5.72
C MET A 242 -0.62 -17.84 -4.81
N THR A 243 -1.80 -17.42 -4.39
CA THR A 243 -2.70 -18.23 -3.56
C THR A 243 -3.20 -19.46 -4.33
N ARG A 244 -3.46 -19.34 -5.63
CA ARG A 244 -3.85 -20.47 -6.50
C ARG A 244 -2.71 -21.47 -6.70
N LEU A 245 -1.48 -21.01 -6.89
CA LEU A 245 -0.31 -21.88 -7.04
C LEU A 245 -0.01 -22.68 -5.78
N VAL A 246 -0.15 -22.11 -4.60
CA VAL A 246 0.02 -22.82 -3.33
C VAL A 246 -1.07 -23.89 -3.14
N ARG A 247 -2.33 -23.61 -3.47
CA ARG A 247 -3.42 -24.58 -3.39
C ARG A 247 -3.26 -25.74 -4.40
N SER A 248 -2.79 -25.47 -5.61
CA SER A 248 -2.58 -26.54 -6.62
C SER A 248 -1.43 -27.47 -6.25
N ARG A 249 -0.40 -26.98 -5.58
CA ARG A 249 0.72 -27.82 -5.08
C ARG A 249 0.34 -28.73 -3.91
N THR A 250 -0.56 -28.28 -3.03
CA THR A 250 -1.08 -29.12 -1.93
C THR A 250 -2.08 -30.18 -2.40
N ALA A 251 -2.79 -29.95 -3.50
CA ALA A 251 -3.70 -30.94 -4.06
C ALA A 251 -3.00 -32.07 -4.84
N SER A 252 -1.73 -31.87 -5.27
CA SER A 252 -0.95 -32.90 -6.01
C SER A 252 -0.23 -33.89 -5.09
N GLY A 253 -0.29 -33.71 -3.78
CA GLY A 253 0.41 -34.54 -2.78
C GLY A 253 -0.40 -35.70 -2.18
N SER A 254 -1.68 -35.89 -2.58
CA SER A 254 -2.56 -36.87 -1.90
C SER A 254 -3.09 -38.00 -2.80
N SER A 255 -2.35 -38.44 -3.81
CA SER A 255 -2.75 -39.64 -4.56
C SER A 255 -1.60 -40.63 -4.74
N ILE A 256 -1.09 -41.14 -3.61
CA ILE A 256 -0.41 -42.43 -3.58
C ILE A 256 -0.93 -43.16 -2.33
N HIS A 257 -2.02 -43.87 -2.44
CA HIS A 257 -2.25 -45.10 -1.69
C HIS A 257 -3.35 -45.94 -2.31
N SER A 258 -2.95 -47.19 -2.50
CA SER A 258 -3.73 -48.43 -2.62
C SER A 258 -4.26 -48.79 -4.01
N MET A 259 -3.72 -49.82 -4.60
CA MET A 259 -4.32 -51.15 -4.45
C MET A 259 -3.43 -52.28 -4.99
N ASP A 260 -3.15 -53.15 -4.11
CA ASP A 260 -2.73 -54.54 -4.28
C ASP A 260 -3.80 -55.34 -5.04
N GLY A 261 -3.42 -56.25 -5.92
CA GLY A 261 -4.41 -57.17 -6.49
C GLY A 261 -4.03 -57.86 -7.81
N ASN A 262 -3.03 -58.74 -7.79
CA ASN A 262 -3.00 -60.15 -8.28
C ASN A 262 -3.41 -60.51 -9.74
N ARG A 263 -2.45 -61.19 -10.40
CA ARG A 263 -2.58 -62.25 -11.47
C ARG A 263 -2.92 -61.82 -12.91
N SER A 264 -2.08 -62.07 -13.91
CA SER A 264 -1.70 -63.36 -14.50
C SER A 264 -0.82 -63.18 -15.73
N ARG A 265 0.01 -64.16 -15.95
CA ARG A 265 0.91 -64.43 -17.09
C ARG A 265 0.26 -64.31 -18.47
N SER A 266 1.04 -63.84 -19.45
CA SER A 266 1.43 -64.65 -20.61
C SER A 266 2.49 -63.97 -21.47
N HIS A 267 3.39 -64.78 -21.93
CA HIS A 267 4.48 -64.67 -22.91
C HIS A 267 4.08 -64.05 -24.25
N THR A 268 5.01 -63.35 -24.92
CA THR A 268 5.85 -63.74 -26.07
C THR A 268 6.24 -62.46 -26.81
N ASN A 269 7.47 -62.26 -27.00
CA ASN A 269 8.45 -62.52 -28.03
C ASN A 269 8.74 -61.38 -29.02
N GLU A 270 10.00 -61.00 -29.03
CA GLU A 270 10.91 -60.68 -30.14
C GLU A 270 10.55 -59.68 -31.26
N GLY A 271 11.54 -58.84 -31.51
CA GLY A 271 11.81 -58.25 -32.84
C GLY A 271 12.40 -56.83 -32.78
N ASN A 272 13.64 -56.63 -32.54
CA ASN A 272 14.88 -56.55 -33.33
C ASN A 272 14.89 -55.42 -34.42
N ARG A 273 15.98 -54.59 -34.34
CA ARG A 273 16.66 -53.80 -35.41
C ARG A 273 15.98 -52.46 -35.80
N SER A 274 16.67 -51.37 -36.11
CA SER A 274 18.09 -51.08 -36.44
C SER A 274 18.37 -49.58 -36.38
N ARG A 275 19.63 -49.27 -36.19
CA ARG A 275 20.38 -48.03 -36.37
C ARG A 275 20.01 -47.23 -37.63
N SER A 276 20.13 -45.88 -37.55
CA SER A 276 21.06 -45.17 -38.43
C SER A 276 21.39 -43.78 -37.92
N HIS A 277 22.66 -43.50 -37.84
CA HIS A 277 23.34 -42.22 -37.71
C HIS A 277 23.12 -41.37 -38.97
N THR A 278 23.05 -40.04 -38.82
CA THR A 278 23.85 -39.15 -39.65
C THR A 278 24.09 -37.81 -38.98
N ASN A 279 25.32 -37.47 -39.01
CA ASN A 279 26.00 -36.25 -38.61
C ASN A 279 26.16 -35.36 -39.83
N GLU A 280 26.13 -34.02 -39.70
CA GLU A 280 26.92 -33.02 -40.43
C GLU A 280 26.46 -31.62 -40.03
N LYS A 281 27.26 -30.84 -39.45
CA LYS A 281 28.44 -29.98 -39.65
C LYS A 281 28.20 -28.81 -40.64
N ARG A 282 28.51 -27.65 -40.10
CA ARG A 282 29.19 -26.44 -40.63
C ARG A 282 28.41 -25.37 -41.39
N GLY A 283 28.70 -24.15 -40.95
CA GLY A 283 28.71 -22.93 -41.74
C GLY A 283 28.81 -21.66 -40.92
N ARG A 284 30.06 -21.20 -40.72
CA ARG A 284 30.40 -19.81 -40.31
C ARG A 284 30.27 -18.88 -41.53
N SER A 285 29.81 -17.64 -41.33
CA SER A 285 30.40 -16.51 -42.03
C SER A 285 30.21 -15.21 -41.27
N HIS A 286 31.30 -14.50 -41.09
CA HIS A 286 31.46 -13.10 -40.72
C HIS A 286 30.99 -12.18 -41.85
N THR A 287 30.54 -10.97 -41.51
CA THR A 287 31.04 -9.67 -42.00
C THR A 287 30.32 -8.53 -41.33
N ASP A 288 31.02 -7.74 -40.65
CA ASP A 288 31.39 -6.33 -40.60
C ASP A 288 30.40 -5.22 -40.95
N SER A 289 30.32 -4.28 -39.98
CA SER A 289 30.38 -2.80 -40.07
C SER A 289 29.23 -2.02 -40.70
N MET A 290 28.60 -1.13 -39.95
CA MET A 290 28.81 0.31 -39.99
C MET A 290 27.80 1.09 -39.13
N GLU A 291 28.30 2.21 -38.61
CA GLU A 291 27.71 3.26 -37.79
C GLU A 291 26.38 3.81 -38.30
N GLY A 292 25.56 4.24 -37.37
CA GLY A 292 24.36 5.06 -37.63
C GLY A 292 23.74 5.58 -36.31
N THR A 293 24.20 6.74 -35.90
CA THR A 293 23.58 7.61 -34.89
C THR A 293 22.14 7.91 -35.26
N ALA A 294 21.19 7.60 -34.39
CA ALA A 294 19.88 8.23 -34.42
C ALA A 294 19.28 8.27 -33.00
N ASN A 295 19.11 9.48 -32.53
CA ASN A 295 18.25 9.89 -31.42
C ASN A 295 16.88 9.23 -31.54
N SER A 296 16.42 8.52 -30.50
CA SER A 296 15.01 8.24 -30.34
C SER A 296 14.58 8.61 -28.92
N THR A 297 13.92 9.73 -28.83
CA THR A 297 13.02 10.15 -27.78
C THR A 297 12.07 9.02 -27.43
N ALA A 298 12.21 8.47 -26.23
CA ALA A 298 11.26 7.51 -25.69
C ALA A 298 9.98 8.23 -25.29
N ALA A 299 8.91 7.99 -26.05
CA ALA A 299 7.56 8.41 -25.72
C ALA A 299 7.05 7.63 -24.50
N LEU A 300 6.66 8.36 -23.47
CA LEU A 300 5.91 7.86 -22.33
C LEU A 300 4.59 7.25 -22.81
N LYS A 301 4.42 5.95 -22.60
CA LYS A 301 3.14 5.27 -22.78
C LYS A 301 2.27 5.54 -21.56
N SER A 302 1.30 6.43 -21.68
CA SER A 302 0.15 6.50 -20.79
C SER A 302 -0.74 5.29 -21.06
N THR A 303 -0.95 4.48 -20.04
CA THR A 303 -1.93 3.38 -20.11
C THR A 303 -3.28 3.96 -19.72
N GLU A 304 -4.12 4.27 -20.70
CA GLU A 304 -5.54 4.52 -20.48
C GLU A 304 -6.23 3.16 -20.30
N VAL A 305 -6.79 2.93 -19.13
CA VAL A 305 -7.71 1.83 -18.89
C VAL A 305 -9.12 2.37 -19.09
N SER A 306 -9.68 2.12 -20.27
CA SER A 306 -11.11 2.31 -20.52
C SER A 306 -11.87 1.08 -19.99
N CYS A 307 -12.83 1.32 -19.12
CA CYS A 307 -13.91 0.39 -18.80
C CYS A 307 -15.14 0.72 -19.63
#